data_25b5319007b288fc2fa26a3ed5adbd97
#
_entry.id   25b5319007b288fc2fa26a3ed5adbd97
#
_cell.length_a   1.000
_cell.length_b   1.000
_cell.length_c   1.000
_cell.angle_alpha   90.00
_cell.angle_beta   90.00
_cell.angle_gamma   90.00
#
_symmetry.space_group_name_H-M   'P 1'
#
loop_
_entity.id
_entity.type
_entity.pdbx_description
1 polymer ?
#
loop_
_entity_poly.entity_id
_entity_poly.type
_entity_poly.pdbx_seq_one_letter_code
_entity_poly.pdbx_strand_id
1 'polypeptide(L)'
;MYLINALYFKGIWKSQFDKSATGQDNFTNADGSQKEVAMMNQTATFNYTQTDDFSIAELPYGNEAFSMVILLPSGDKTLYESLSGLNYENWKLWSKNMTGRELQIKLPRFKVEYDKKLEEDMIAMGMKDAFDTRKAKFANMSGAELYIGLLQQFTYINVDEEGTEAAAVTVGGMFDSAVGFPSPVPFFVNRPFAFMIKEKSTGAILFMGKITKL
;
A
#
# COMPACT_ATOMS: atom_id res chain seq x y z
N MET A 1 -13.15 28.93 6.41
CA MET A 1 -12.04 28.16 7.01
C MET A 1 -11.52 27.18 6.00
N TYR A 2 -10.21 26.99 5.92
CA TYR A 2 -9.58 25.99 5.05
C TYR A 2 -8.96 24.90 5.90
N LEU A 3 -9.25 23.64 5.59
CA LEU A 3 -8.64 22.47 6.22
C LEU A 3 -7.82 21.73 5.17
N ILE A 4 -6.52 21.66 5.39
CA ILE A 4 -5.58 21.00 4.50
C ILE A 4 -4.85 19.94 5.30
N ASN A 5 -4.87 18.71 4.82
CA ASN A 5 -4.13 17.59 5.39
C ASN A 5 -3.11 17.09 4.36
N ALA A 6 -1.85 16.98 4.77
CA ALA A 6 -0.78 16.40 3.96
C ALA A 6 -0.23 15.16 4.67
N LEU A 7 -0.38 14.00 4.06
CA LEU A 7 0.10 12.73 4.58
C LEU A 7 1.31 12.27 3.78
N TYR A 8 2.34 11.94 4.51
CA TYR A 8 3.59 11.43 3.99
C TYR A 8 4.06 10.25 4.86
N PHE A 9 4.43 9.15 4.24
CA PHE A 9 5.02 8.01 4.95
C PHE A 9 6.46 7.80 4.48
N LYS A 10 7.37 7.64 5.45
CA LYS A 10 8.78 7.32 5.22
C LYS A 10 9.16 6.13 6.08
N GLY A 11 9.62 5.06 5.45
CA GLY A 11 10.05 3.84 6.14
C GLY A 11 11.04 3.06 5.29
N ILE A 12 12.12 2.60 5.92
CA ILE A 12 13.13 1.75 5.30
C ILE A 12 12.67 0.29 5.42
N TRP A 13 12.76 -0.51 4.35
CA TRP A 13 12.44 -1.94 4.45
C TRP A 13 13.32 -2.62 5.51
N LYS A 14 12.77 -3.54 6.26
CA LYS A 14 13.57 -4.44 7.12
C LYS A 14 14.52 -5.29 6.27
N SER A 15 14.03 -5.82 5.16
CA SER A 15 14.82 -6.49 4.12
C SER A 15 14.75 -5.63 2.86
N GLN A 16 15.82 -4.87 2.60
CA GLN A 16 15.93 -4.00 1.45
C GLN A 16 16.11 -4.82 0.17
N PHE A 17 15.64 -4.28 -0.95
CA PHE A 17 15.96 -4.83 -2.26
C PHE A 17 17.37 -4.41 -2.68
N ASP A 18 18.09 -5.31 -3.34
CA ASP A 18 19.37 -4.96 -3.96
C ASP A 18 19.12 -4.16 -5.24
N LYS A 19 19.67 -2.95 -5.32
CA LYS A 19 19.57 -2.10 -6.51
C LYS A 19 20.14 -2.77 -7.76
N SER A 20 21.17 -3.61 -7.60
CA SER A 20 21.77 -4.37 -8.70
C SER A 20 20.87 -5.49 -9.23
N ALA A 21 19.92 -5.96 -8.42
CA ALA A 21 18.92 -6.97 -8.79
C ALA A 21 17.62 -6.38 -9.37
N THR A 22 17.52 -5.03 -9.42
CA THR A 22 16.42 -4.35 -10.09
C THR A 22 16.68 -4.32 -11.59
N GLY A 23 15.74 -4.85 -12.35
CA GLY A 23 15.80 -4.89 -13.82
C GLY A 23 14.53 -4.31 -14.45
N GLN A 24 14.56 -4.15 -15.77
CA GLN A 24 13.36 -3.81 -16.53
C GLN A 24 12.50 -5.05 -16.72
N ASP A 25 11.21 -4.96 -16.44
CA ASP A 25 10.23 -6.03 -16.63
C ASP A 25 8.86 -5.43 -16.98
N ASN A 26 7.97 -6.20 -17.58
CA ASN A 26 6.68 -5.74 -18.02
C ASN A 26 5.66 -5.71 -16.88
N PHE A 27 4.94 -4.60 -16.76
CA PHE A 27 3.74 -4.48 -15.96
C PHE A 27 2.51 -4.38 -16.88
N THR A 28 1.53 -5.26 -16.68
CA THR A 28 0.27 -5.25 -17.43
C THR A 28 -0.73 -4.34 -16.72
N ASN A 29 -1.08 -3.23 -17.33
CA ASN A 29 -2.05 -2.26 -16.82
C ASN A 29 -3.49 -2.84 -16.84
N ALA A 30 -4.41 -2.21 -16.11
CA ALA A 30 -5.82 -2.63 -16.06
C ALA A 30 -6.54 -2.55 -17.42
N ASP A 31 -6.05 -1.72 -18.33
CA ASP A 31 -6.55 -1.62 -19.72
C ASP A 31 -5.94 -2.66 -20.67
N GLY A 32 -5.11 -3.58 -20.15
CA GLY A 32 -4.40 -4.62 -20.90
C GLY A 32 -3.11 -4.11 -21.59
N SER A 33 -2.81 -2.82 -21.55
CA SER A 33 -1.56 -2.30 -22.08
C SER A 33 -0.37 -2.74 -21.22
N GLN A 34 0.78 -2.94 -21.84
CA GLN A 34 2.01 -3.27 -21.13
C GLN A 34 2.93 -2.05 -21.05
N LYS A 35 3.60 -1.91 -19.92
CA LYS A 35 4.63 -0.90 -19.69
C LYS A 35 5.85 -1.53 -19.08
N GLU A 36 7.02 -1.24 -19.62
CA GLU A 36 8.30 -1.59 -19.03
C GLU A 36 8.57 -0.71 -17.81
N VAL A 37 8.85 -1.32 -16.67
CA VAL A 37 9.06 -0.67 -15.39
C VAL A 37 10.29 -1.21 -14.68
N ALA A 38 10.88 -0.42 -13.79
CA ALA A 38 11.94 -0.89 -12.91
C ALA A 38 11.32 -1.85 -11.87
N MET A 39 11.63 -3.14 -12.02
CA MET A 39 11.11 -4.23 -11.21
C MET A 39 12.18 -4.64 -10.20
N MET A 40 11.95 -4.34 -8.93
CA MET A 40 12.79 -4.78 -7.81
C MET A 40 12.61 -6.27 -7.57
N ASN A 41 13.67 -6.98 -7.22
CA ASN A 41 13.65 -8.43 -7.02
C ASN A 41 14.42 -8.81 -5.76
N GLN A 42 13.83 -9.68 -4.94
CA GLN A 42 14.52 -10.32 -3.80
C GLN A 42 13.87 -11.64 -3.43
N THR A 43 14.65 -12.50 -2.79
CA THR A 43 14.16 -13.73 -2.15
C THR A 43 14.43 -13.64 -0.66
N ALA A 44 13.35 -13.68 0.16
CA ALA A 44 13.43 -13.63 1.61
C ALA A 44 12.16 -14.20 2.24
N THR A 45 12.20 -14.38 3.57
CA THR A 45 11.03 -14.84 4.33
C THR A 45 10.12 -13.65 4.68
N PHE A 46 8.86 -13.74 4.25
CA PHE A 46 7.82 -12.77 4.54
C PHE A 46 6.57 -13.45 5.08
N ASN A 47 5.76 -12.72 5.82
CA ASN A 47 4.41 -13.18 6.14
C ASN A 47 3.58 -13.24 4.86
N TYR A 48 2.99 -14.40 4.60
CA TYR A 48 2.25 -14.67 3.36
C TYR A 48 1.01 -15.51 3.64
N THR A 49 -0.03 -15.26 2.89
CA THR A 49 -1.19 -16.13 2.76
C THR A 49 -1.75 -16.08 1.35
N GLN A 50 -2.44 -17.14 0.96
CA GLN A 50 -3.17 -17.20 -0.30
C GLN A 50 -4.64 -17.50 -0.01
N THR A 51 -5.51 -16.78 -0.70
CA THR A 51 -6.97 -16.92 -0.62
C THR A 51 -7.55 -17.08 -2.02
N ASP A 52 -8.86 -17.28 -2.12
CA ASP A 52 -9.54 -17.34 -3.42
C ASP A 52 -9.50 -16.00 -4.17
N ASP A 53 -9.31 -14.88 -3.44
CA ASP A 53 -9.32 -13.55 -4.01
C ASP A 53 -7.92 -12.96 -4.18
N PHE A 54 -7.00 -13.23 -3.24
CA PHE A 54 -5.69 -12.61 -3.22
C PHE A 54 -4.57 -13.56 -2.80
N SER A 55 -3.41 -13.38 -3.41
CA SER A 55 -2.12 -13.69 -2.79
C SER A 55 -1.69 -12.44 -2.01
N ILE A 56 -1.36 -12.59 -0.72
CA ILE A 56 -1.10 -11.47 0.18
C ILE A 56 0.29 -11.63 0.79
N ALA A 57 1.13 -10.62 0.65
CA ALA A 57 2.46 -10.56 1.27
C ALA A 57 2.60 -9.33 2.14
N GLU A 58 3.21 -9.48 3.31
CA GLU A 58 3.49 -8.40 4.26
C GLU A 58 4.99 -8.13 4.33
N LEU A 59 5.40 -6.94 3.90
CA LEU A 59 6.76 -6.45 3.87
C LEU A 59 6.99 -5.49 5.04
N PRO A 60 7.73 -5.89 6.09
CA PRO A 60 7.95 -5.04 7.25
C PRO A 60 8.94 -3.91 6.97
N TYR A 61 8.72 -2.77 7.61
CA TYR A 61 9.66 -1.66 7.67
C TYR A 61 10.53 -1.75 8.94
N GLY A 62 11.78 -1.37 8.85
CA GLY A 62 12.72 -1.13 9.94
C GLY A 62 12.59 -2.10 11.12
N ASN A 63 12.11 -1.62 12.24
CA ASN A 63 11.88 -2.37 13.47
C ASN A 63 10.56 -3.16 13.52
N GLU A 64 9.88 -3.30 12.37
CA GLU A 64 8.60 -4.03 12.22
C GLU A 64 7.38 -3.37 12.89
N ALA A 65 7.49 -2.13 13.36
CA ALA A 65 6.32 -1.42 13.89
C ALA A 65 5.29 -1.12 12.78
N PHE A 66 5.77 -0.97 11.55
CA PHE A 66 4.94 -0.77 10.36
C PHE A 66 5.25 -1.79 9.29
N SER A 67 4.29 -2.06 8.44
CA SER A 67 4.45 -2.94 7.28
C SER A 67 3.62 -2.45 6.09
N MET A 68 4.13 -2.70 4.89
CA MET A 68 3.32 -2.67 3.67
C MET A 68 2.75 -4.05 3.42
N VAL A 69 1.45 -4.12 3.23
CA VAL A 69 0.76 -5.33 2.79
C VAL A 69 0.37 -5.16 1.33
N ILE A 70 0.77 -6.11 0.50
CA ILE A 70 0.44 -6.14 -0.92
C ILE A 70 -0.62 -7.22 -1.13
N LEU A 71 -1.73 -6.83 -1.78
CA LEU A 71 -2.82 -7.71 -2.17
C LEU A 71 -2.81 -7.85 -3.69
N LEU A 72 -2.30 -8.99 -4.16
CA LEU A 72 -2.22 -9.32 -5.57
C LEU A 72 -3.38 -10.26 -5.93
N PRO A 73 -4.24 -9.94 -6.91
CA PRO A 73 -5.36 -10.79 -7.30
C PRO A 73 -4.93 -12.23 -7.59
N SER A 74 -5.70 -13.22 -7.13
CA SER A 74 -5.43 -14.65 -7.35
C SER A 74 -5.91 -15.10 -8.73
N GLY A 75 -5.13 -15.97 -9.37
CA GLY A 75 -5.46 -16.51 -10.70
C GLY A 75 -5.64 -15.40 -11.74
N ASP A 76 -6.71 -15.54 -12.53
CA ASP A 76 -7.06 -14.60 -13.61
C ASP A 76 -8.05 -13.52 -13.19
N LYS A 77 -8.33 -13.37 -11.88
CA LYS A 77 -9.23 -12.35 -11.36
C LYS A 77 -8.66 -10.94 -11.60
N THR A 78 -9.53 -10.03 -11.96
CA THR A 78 -9.20 -8.61 -11.95
C THR A 78 -9.09 -8.07 -10.53
N LEU A 79 -8.40 -6.94 -10.35
CA LEU A 79 -8.32 -6.30 -9.04
C LEU A 79 -9.70 -5.92 -8.49
N TYR A 80 -10.62 -5.48 -9.35
CA TYR A 80 -11.98 -5.08 -8.92
C TYR A 80 -12.81 -6.27 -8.44
N GLU A 81 -12.74 -7.39 -9.13
CA GLU A 81 -13.40 -8.64 -8.69
C GLU A 81 -12.86 -9.10 -7.33
N SER A 82 -11.54 -9.11 -7.17
CA SER A 82 -10.90 -9.49 -5.91
C SER A 82 -11.23 -8.55 -4.76
N LEU A 83 -11.29 -7.22 -5.01
CA LEU A 83 -11.65 -6.23 -3.99
C LEU A 83 -13.08 -6.38 -3.47
N SER A 84 -13.99 -7.01 -4.21
CA SER A 84 -15.34 -7.29 -3.72
C SER A 84 -15.36 -8.22 -2.51
N GLY A 85 -14.34 -9.07 -2.37
CA GLY A 85 -14.14 -9.94 -1.21
C GLY A 85 -13.47 -9.25 -0.01
N LEU A 86 -12.93 -8.03 -0.18
CA LEU A 86 -12.22 -7.33 0.87
C LEU A 86 -13.21 -6.63 1.81
N ASN A 87 -13.42 -7.20 2.98
CA ASN A 87 -14.18 -6.64 4.09
C ASN A 87 -13.46 -6.89 5.42
N TYR A 88 -13.96 -6.33 6.50
CA TYR A 88 -13.33 -6.43 7.83
C TYR A 88 -13.15 -7.89 8.29
N GLU A 89 -14.18 -8.74 8.13
CA GLU A 89 -14.12 -10.13 8.59
C GLU A 89 -13.12 -10.96 7.78
N ASN A 90 -13.13 -10.82 6.46
CA ASN A 90 -12.18 -11.49 5.59
C ASN A 90 -10.75 -11.00 5.85
N TRP A 91 -10.55 -9.68 5.99
CA TRP A 91 -9.25 -9.12 6.33
C TRP A 91 -8.72 -9.65 7.65
N LYS A 92 -9.54 -9.72 8.68
CA LYS A 92 -9.19 -10.30 9.98
C LYS A 92 -8.77 -11.76 9.89
N LEU A 93 -9.52 -12.56 9.11
CA LEU A 93 -9.20 -13.96 8.86
C LEU A 93 -7.88 -14.11 8.10
N TRP A 94 -7.70 -13.35 7.01
CA TRP A 94 -6.49 -13.39 6.18
C TRP A 94 -5.26 -12.98 6.98
N SER A 95 -5.34 -11.88 7.72
CA SER A 95 -4.25 -11.40 8.57
C SER A 95 -3.80 -12.42 9.61
N LYS A 96 -4.76 -13.16 10.22
CA LYS A 96 -4.47 -14.21 11.19
C LYS A 96 -3.78 -15.42 10.55
N ASN A 97 -4.09 -15.71 9.29
CA ASN A 97 -3.58 -16.89 8.57
C ASN A 97 -2.24 -16.63 7.86
N MET A 98 -1.70 -15.43 7.93
CA MET A 98 -0.38 -15.13 7.39
C MET A 98 0.69 -15.88 8.17
N THR A 99 1.56 -16.58 7.46
CA THR A 99 2.70 -17.33 8.03
C THR A 99 3.98 -16.98 7.29
N GLY A 100 5.12 -17.11 7.96
CA GLY A 100 6.43 -16.92 7.34
C GLY A 100 6.64 -17.92 6.20
N ARG A 101 6.87 -17.41 4.99
CA ARG A 101 7.17 -18.17 3.77
C ARG A 101 8.34 -17.54 3.04
N GLU A 102 9.19 -18.37 2.48
CA GLU A 102 10.20 -17.89 1.56
C GLU A 102 9.52 -17.51 0.24
N LEU A 103 9.60 -16.22 -0.12
CA LEU A 103 9.01 -15.67 -1.34
C LEU A 103 10.11 -15.16 -2.25
N GLN A 104 9.99 -15.44 -3.55
CA GLN A 104 10.65 -14.66 -4.58
C GLN A 104 9.71 -13.52 -4.97
N ILE A 105 10.02 -12.32 -4.45
CA ILE A 105 9.19 -11.12 -4.70
C ILE A 105 9.77 -10.35 -5.88
N LYS A 106 8.88 -10.02 -6.83
CA LYS A 106 9.09 -8.97 -7.83
C LYS A 106 8.08 -7.86 -7.58
N LEU A 107 8.56 -6.66 -7.27
CA LEU A 107 7.73 -5.48 -6.96
C LEU A 107 8.18 -4.30 -7.82
N PRO A 108 7.31 -3.68 -8.62
CA PRO A 108 7.69 -2.50 -9.37
C PRO A 108 8.00 -1.33 -8.44
N ARG A 109 8.96 -0.48 -8.81
CA ARG A 109 9.02 0.87 -8.23
C ARG A 109 7.75 1.61 -8.60
N PHE A 110 7.13 2.29 -7.64
CA PHE A 110 5.97 3.10 -7.94
C PHE A 110 5.90 4.35 -7.05
N LYS A 111 5.25 5.37 -7.60
CA LYS A 111 4.99 6.62 -6.91
C LYS A 111 3.51 6.93 -7.00
N VAL A 112 2.91 7.32 -5.88
CA VAL A 112 1.53 7.79 -5.82
C VAL A 112 1.53 9.21 -5.29
N GLU A 113 0.97 10.10 -6.08
CA GLU A 113 0.61 11.45 -5.67
C GLU A 113 -0.92 11.54 -5.74
N TYR A 114 -1.54 11.81 -4.62
CA TYR A 114 -2.98 11.93 -4.52
C TYR A 114 -3.35 13.29 -3.95
N ASP A 115 -4.18 13.98 -4.68
CA ASP A 115 -4.73 15.28 -4.31
C ASP A 115 -6.24 15.24 -4.52
N LYS A 116 -7.00 15.40 -3.44
CA LYS A 116 -8.45 15.37 -3.52
C LYS A 116 -9.09 16.38 -2.58
N LYS A 117 -10.06 17.12 -3.12
CA LYS A 117 -11.05 17.84 -2.34
C LYS A 117 -12.07 16.85 -1.79
N LEU A 118 -12.33 16.91 -0.50
CA LEU A 118 -13.15 15.94 0.22
C LEU A 118 -14.54 16.46 0.58
N GLU A 119 -14.91 17.70 0.19
CA GLU A 119 -16.20 18.30 0.56
C GLU A 119 -17.37 17.44 0.14
N GLU A 120 -17.40 16.99 -1.13
CA GLU A 120 -18.50 16.18 -1.66
C GLU A 120 -18.59 14.82 -0.95
N ASP A 121 -17.46 14.16 -0.68
CA ASP A 121 -17.43 12.89 0.03
C ASP A 121 -17.97 13.06 1.45
N MET A 122 -17.53 14.10 2.17
CA MET A 122 -17.99 14.37 3.54
C MET A 122 -19.47 14.72 3.59
N ILE A 123 -19.97 15.48 2.62
CA ILE A 123 -21.39 15.79 2.48
C ILE A 123 -22.20 14.49 2.25
N ALA A 124 -21.72 13.62 1.38
CA ALA A 124 -22.35 12.32 1.11
C ALA A 124 -22.36 11.41 2.35
N MET A 125 -21.32 11.49 3.19
CA MET A 125 -21.24 10.79 4.48
C MET A 125 -22.07 11.43 5.60
N GLY A 126 -22.77 12.56 5.32
CA GLY A 126 -23.69 13.21 6.27
C GLY A 126 -23.18 14.51 6.91
N MET A 127 -21.92 14.91 6.67
CA MET A 127 -21.35 16.16 7.21
C MET A 127 -21.76 17.37 6.35
N LYS A 128 -23.06 17.67 6.25
CA LYS A 128 -23.58 18.72 5.36
C LYS A 128 -23.43 20.11 5.96
N ASP A 129 -23.76 20.27 7.24
CA ASP A 129 -23.90 21.58 7.87
C ASP A 129 -22.57 22.30 8.02
N ALA A 130 -21.45 21.58 8.13
CA ALA A 130 -20.10 22.16 8.26
C ALA A 130 -19.67 22.98 7.01
N PHE A 131 -20.23 22.67 5.85
CA PHE A 131 -19.95 23.34 4.57
C PHE A 131 -21.02 24.40 4.19
N ASP A 132 -22.14 24.48 4.92
CA ASP A 132 -23.20 25.46 4.69
C ASP A 132 -22.89 26.74 5.47
N THR A 133 -22.76 27.87 4.78
CA THR A 133 -22.45 29.17 5.35
C THR A 133 -23.44 29.66 6.41
N ARG A 134 -24.69 29.15 6.38
CA ARG A 134 -25.76 29.55 7.31
C ARG A 134 -26.01 28.56 8.44
N LYS A 135 -25.49 27.32 8.31
CA LYS A 135 -25.72 26.24 9.27
C LYS A 135 -24.49 25.86 10.08
N ALA A 136 -23.32 26.13 9.53
CA ALA A 136 -22.05 25.81 10.20
C ALA A 136 -21.96 26.49 11.59
N LYS A 137 -21.56 25.73 12.60
CA LYS A 137 -21.43 26.21 13.98
C LYS A 137 -20.05 25.85 14.53
N PHE A 138 -19.12 26.79 14.44
CA PHE A 138 -17.76 26.66 14.95
C PHE A 138 -17.48 27.68 16.07
N ALA A 139 -18.49 28.01 16.90
CA ALA A 139 -18.39 29.02 17.94
C ALA A 139 -17.30 28.73 19.00
N ASN A 140 -16.96 27.45 19.21
CA ASN A 140 -15.86 27.07 20.11
C ASN A 140 -14.45 27.37 19.53
N MET A 141 -14.36 27.62 18.21
CA MET A 141 -13.09 27.96 17.56
C MET A 141 -12.92 29.44 17.34
N SER A 142 -14.00 30.16 17.10
CA SER A 142 -13.96 31.60 16.82
C SER A 142 -15.31 32.26 17.13
N GLY A 143 -15.29 33.52 17.55
CA GLY A 143 -16.48 34.37 17.65
C GLY A 143 -17.01 34.85 16.30
N ALA A 144 -16.28 34.63 15.20
CA ALA A 144 -16.74 34.93 13.85
C ALA A 144 -17.53 33.75 13.27
N GLU A 145 -18.49 34.02 12.38
CA GLU A 145 -19.18 32.97 11.62
C GLU A 145 -18.22 32.27 10.68
N LEU A 146 -17.94 31.01 10.95
CA LEU A 146 -17.03 30.16 10.15
C LEU A 146 -17.81 29.02 9.50
N TYR A 147 -17.37 28.65 8.30
CA TYR A 147 -17.75 27.41 7.62
C TYR A 147 -16.49 26.82 6.95
N ILE A 148 -16.51 25.53 6.60
CA ILE A 148 -15.44 24.89 5.85
C ILE A 148 -15.62 25.22 4.37
N GLY A 149 -14.76 26.10 3.85
CA GLY A 149 -14.76 26.50 2.43
C GLY A 149 -13.80 25.68 1.58
N LEU A 150 -12.92 24.89 2.21
CA LEU A 150 -12.02 23.93 1.53
C LEU A 150 -11.63 22.85 2.53
N LEU A 151 -11.79 21.59 2.10
CA LEU A 151 -11.23 20.42 2.77
C LEU A 151 -10.45 19.61 1.73
N GLN A 152 -9.13 19.60 1.85
CA GLN A 152 -8.24 18.98 0.85
C GLN A 152 -7.23 18.06 1.51
N GLN A 153 -7.03 16.90 0.90
CA GLN A 153 -6.05 15.90 1.33
C GLN A 153 -5.01 15.69 0.24
N PHE A 154 -3.75 15.81 0.64
CA PHE A 154 -2.60 15.41 -0.16
C PHE A 154 -2.01 14.14 0.43
N THR A 155 -1.66 13.19 -0.42
CA THR A 155 -0.96 11.98 -0.01
C THR A 155 0.16 11.70 -0.98
N TYR A 156 1.34 11.41 -0.45
CA TYR A 156 2.52 11.05 -1.21
C TYR A 156 3.10 9.75 -0.70
N ILE A 157 3.34 8.82 -1.61
CA ILE A 157 4.02 7.55 -1.36
C ILE A 157 4.98 7.30 -2.52
N ASN A 158 6.25 7.04 -2.20
CA ASN A 158 7.25 6.61 -3.18
C ASN A 158 7.88 5.32 -2.68
N VAL A 159 7.85 4.27 -3.48
CA VAL A 159 8.33 2.93 -3.14
C VAL A 159 9.48 2.56 -4.05
N ASP A 160 10.63 2.30 -3.43
CA ASP A 160 11.86 1.89 -4.07
C ASP A 160 12.58 0.78 -3.27
N GLU A 161 13.83 0.46 -3.62
CA GLU A 161 14.62 -0.62 -3.02
C GLU A 161 14.94 -0.40 -1.54
N GLU A 162 15.07 0.83 -1.12
CA GLU A 162 15.42 1.17 0.26
C GLU A 162 14.21 1.13 1.17
N GLY A 163 13.01 1.34 0.60
CA GLY A 163 11.76 1.40 1.33
C GLY A 163 10.79 2.37 0.72
N THR A 164 10.14 3.12 1.62
CA THR A 164 9.37 4.29 1.24
C THR A 164 10.19 5.50 1.65
N GLU A 165 10.96 6.02 0.69
CA GLU A 165 11.88 7.16 0.75
C GLU A 165 12.92 7.15 1.90
N ALA A 166 14.11 6.59 1.66
CA ALA A 166 15.23 6.54 2.60
C ALA A 166 16.61 6.64 1.92
N ALA A 167 17.60 7.04 2.70
CA ALA A 167 19.00 7.07 2.30
C ALA A 167 19.71 5.76 2.65
N ALA A 168 20.60 5.29 1.76
CA ALA A 168 21.15 3.93 1.69
C ALA A 168 21.92 3.42 2.91
N VAL A 169 21.65 2.17 3.29
CA VAL A 169 22.61 1.28 3.96
C VAL A 169 22.50 -0.10 3.30
N THR A 170 23.59 -0.57 2.68
CA THR A 170 23.67 -1.87 2.00
C THR A 170 24.00 -2.97 3.03
N VAL A 171 23.13 -3.96 3.20
CA VAL A 171 23.44 -5.21 3.90
C VAL A 171 23.19 -6.37 2.93
N GLY A 172 24.27 -6.90 2.35
CA GLY A 172 24.22 -8.09 1.52
C GLY A 172 24.15 -9.37 2.37
N GLY A 173 23.13 -10.19 2.20
CA GLY A 173 23.05 -11.55 2.72
C GLY A 173 23.25 -12.57 1.60
N MET A 174 24.28 -13.41 1.69
CA MET A 174 24.43 -14.60 0.85
C MET A 174 23.63 -15.74 1.46
N PHE A 175 22.81 -16.41 0.66
CA PHE A 175 22.12 -17.64 1.04
C PHE A 175 22.69 -18.82 0.26
N ASP A 176 23.09 -19.85 1.00
CA ASP A 176 23.63 -21.09 0.47
C ASP A 176 22.47 -22.02 0.06
N SER A 177 22.53 -22.56 -1.14
CA SER A 177 21.51 -23.48 -1.67
C SER A 177 21.73 -24.88 -1.09
N ALA A 178 21.14 -25.17 0.06
CA ALA A 178 21.14 -26.52 0.59
C ALA A 178 20.03 -27.36 -0.08
N VAL A 179 20.42 -28.54 -0.56
CA VAL A 179 19.56 -29.54 -1.23
C VAL A 179 18.43 -29.96 -0.29
N GLY A 180 17.17 -29.73 -0.69
CA GLY A 180 16.01 -30.29 0.02
C GLY A 180 14.98 -29.28 0.56
N PHE A 181 15.17 -27.98 0.42
CA PHE A 181 14.14 -26.99 0.79
C PHE A 181 13.12 -26.78 -0.33
N PRO A 182 11.83 -26.55 -0.02
CA PRO A 182 10.84 -26.20 -1.03
C PRO A 182 11.26 -24.90 -1.73
N SER A 183 11.10 -24.87 -3.05
CA SER A 183 11.42 -23.66 -3.84
C SER A 183 10.64 -22.44 -3.31
N PRO A 184 11.24 -21.24 -3.32
CA PRO A 184 10.56 -20.02 -2.95
C PRO A 184 9.23 -19.83 -3.70
N VAL A 185 8.20 -19.39 -3.01
CA VAL A 185 6.90 -19.11 -3.65
C VAL A 185 7.02 -17.85 -4.52
N PRO A 186 6.67 -17.91 -5.82
CA PRO A 186 6.70 -16.71 -6.67
C PRO A 186 5.60 -15.74 -6.27
N PHE A 187 5.99 -14.46 -6.03
CA PHE A 187 5.08 -13.37 -5.75
C PHE A 187 5.42 -12.18 -6.67
N PHE A 188 4.92 -12.24 -7.92
CA PHE A 188 5.28 -11.30 -8.98
C PHE A 188 4.18 -10.25 -9.16
N VAL A 189 4.46 -9.03 -8.69
CA VAL A 189 3.54 -7.89 -8.75
C VAL A 189 3.69 -7.18 -10.11
N ASN A 190 3.28 -7.87 -11.17
CA ASN A 190 3.39 -7.43 -12.56
C ASN A 190 2.03 -7.07 -13.21
N ARG A 191 1.00 -6.88 -12.41
CA ARG A 191 -0.37 -6.55 -12.79
C ARG A 191 -1.06 -5.72 -11.70
N PRO A 192 -2.27 -5.18 -11.93
CA PRO A 192 -2.97 -4.37 -10.95
C PRO A 192 -3.04 -5.01 -9.57
N PHE A 193 -2.71 -4.24 -8.54
CA PHE A 193 -2.68 -4.68 -7.16
C PHE A 193 -3.19 -3.60 -6.21
N ALA A 194 -3.58 -4.00 -5.00
CA ALA A 194 -3.83 -3.09 -3.90
C ALA A 194 -2.70 -3.17 -2.86
N PHE A 195 -2.55 -2.12 -2.09
CA PHE A 195 -1.61 -2.08 -0.98
C PHE A 195 -2.20 -1.37 0.23
N MET A 196 -1.70 -1.70 1.41
CA MET A 196 -1.98 -1.02 2.66
C MET A 196 -0.68 -0.81 3.43
N ILE A 197 -0.55 0.33 4.13
CA ILE A 197 0.48 0.53 5.17
C ILE A 197 -0.24 0.47 6.49
N LYS A 198 0.13 -0.48 7.33
CA LYS A 198 -0.47 -0.69 8.65
C LYS A 198 0.54 -0.60 9.78
N GLU A 199 0.06 -0.20 10.94
CA GLU A 199 0.77 -0.32 12.21
C GLU A 199 0.52 -1.71 12.81
N LYS A 200 1.57 -2.37 13.34
CA LYS A 200 1.52 -3.79 13.73
C LYS A 200 0.77 -4.03 15.03
N SER A 201 0.92 -3.16 16.02
CA SER A 201 0.41 -3.41 17.39
C SER A 201 -1.10 -3.26 17.47
N THR A 202 -1.66 -2.29 16.78
CA THR A 202 -3.09 -2.00 16.75
C THR A 202 -3.80 -2.56 15.53
N GLY A 203 -3.03 -2.86 14.46
CA GLY A 203 -3.58 -3.21 13.15
C GLY A 203 -4.19 -2.01 12.40
N ALA A 204 -3.96 -0.78 12.89
CA ALA A 204 -4.48 0.42 12.25
C ALA A 204 -3.89 0.58 10.84
N ILE A 205 -4.78 0.79 9.86
CA ILE A 205 -4.40 1.08 8.48
C ILE A 205 -4.19 2.59 8.36
N LEU A 206 -2.96 2.99 8.01
CA LEU A 206 -2.57 4.38 7.85
C LEU A 206 -2.76 4.87 6.41
N PHE A 207 -2.46 3.99 5.45
CA PHE A 207 -2.61 4.23 4.02
C PHE A 207 -3.21 3.01 3.36
N MET A 208 -4.03 3.24 2.35
CA MET A 208 -4.44 2.21 1.41
C MET A 208 -4.57 2.80 0.02
N GLY A 209 -4.26 1.98 -0.96
CA GLY A 209 -4.32 2.41 -2.35
C GLY A 209 -4.37 1.22 -3.31
N LYS A 210 -4.57 1.55 -4.58
CA LYS A 210 -4.50 0.60 -5.67
C LYS A 210 -3.66 1.16 -6.81
N ILE A 211 -2.86 0.29 -7.41
CA ILE A 211 -2.10 0.57 -8.62
C ILE A 211 -2.78 -0.17 -9.76
N THR A 212 -3.38 0.56 -10.67
CA THR A 212 -4.07 0.01 -11.84
C THR A 212 -3.33 0.29 -13.13
N LYS A 213 -2.39 1.24 -13.09
CA LYS A 213 -1.54 1.66 -14.20
C LYS A 213 -0.24 2.24 -13.66
N LEU A 214 0.88 1.92 -14.30
CA LEU A 214 2.22 2.46 -14.05
C LEU A 214 2.72 3.22 -15.28
#